data_622cc37eaa1352fa3d5440046391a245
#
_entry.id   622cc37eaa1352fa3d5440046391a245
#
_cell.length_a   1.000
_cell.length_b   1.000
_cell.length_c   1.000
_cell.angle_alpha   90.00
_cell.angle_beta   90.00
_cell.angle_gamma   90.00
#
_symmetry.space_group_name_H-M   'P 1'
#
loop_
_entity.id
_entity.type
_entity.pdbx_description
1 polymer ?
#
loop_
_entity_poly.entity_id
_entity_poly.type
_entity_poly.pdbx_seq_one_letter_code
_entity_poly.pdbx_strand_id
1 'polypeptide(L)'
;MNLTWVFASNYILDPVIDNDRIKNIGSTWGSWSTWRTCGTDNVVCHDKNKAQELVDRSFQNSCNFFVSRSFAQKLKNASGVKIYDGNFEQILPNIEDIIAMHLAASSSDIVLLVGFDLALPSTSNDQIYHGLAIGTFKSYPETQWVLVDHLTE
;
A
#
# COMPACT_ATOMS: atom_id res chain seq x y z
N MET A 1 20.75 5.00 0.89
CA MET A 1 19.45 5.68 1.00
C MET A 1 18.39 4.79 0.38
N ASN A 2 17.38 4.40 1.18
CA ASN A 2 16.33 3.50 0.71
C ASN A 2 15.15 4.30 0.18
N LEU A 3 14.79 4.05 -1.06
CA LEU A 3 13.67 4.67 -1.73
C LEU A 3 12.58 3.62 -2.01
N THR A 4 11.33 3.96 -1.72
CA THR A 4 10.20 3.06 -1.89
C THR A 4 9.04 3.78 -2.56
N TRP A 5 8.35 3.08 -3.44
CA TRP A 5 7.16 3.58 -4.13
C TRP A 5 5.91 2.98 -3.49
N VAL A 6 4.90 3.81 -3.27
CA VAL A 6 3.57 3.35 -2.83
C VAL A 6 2.54 3.79 -3.86
N PHE A 7 1.80 2.85 -4.42
CA PHE A 7 0.76 3.12 -5.42
C PHE A 7 -0.60 3.08 -4.76
N ALA A 8 -1.41 4.09 -5.01
CA ALA A 8 -2.78 4.14 -4.51
C ALA A 8 -3.66 3.09 -5.18
N SER A 9 -4.69 2.64 -4.47
CA SER A 9 -5.63 1.62 -4.98
C SER A 9 -6.36 2.07 -6.23
N ASN A 10 -6.57 3.37 -6.38
CA ASN A 10 -7.25 3.94 -7.54
C ASN A 10 -6.29 4.31 -8.68
N TYR A 11 -5.00 3.96 -8.52
CA TYR A 11 -4.03 4.27 -9.54
C TYR A 11 -4.35 3.53 -10.84
N ILE A 12 -4.45 4.29 -11.92
CA ILE A 12 -4.59 3.76 -13.26
C ILE A 12 -3.21 3.81 -13.90
N LEU A 13 -2.77 2.69 -14.47
CA LEU A 13 -1.46 2.60 -15.08
C LEU A 13 -1.27 3.72 -16.10
N ASP A 14 -0.31 4.60 -15.81
CA ASP A 14 0.05 5.68 -16.69
C ASP A 14 1.12 5.17 -17.68
N PRO A 15 0.89 5.23 -18.99
CA PRO A 15 1.87 4.78 -19.95
C PRO A 15 3.18 5.57 -19.93
N VAL A 16 3.19 6.75 -19.32
CA VAL A 16 4.41 7.55 -19.14
C VAL A 16 5.28 6.97 -18.01
N ILE A 17 4.67 6.26 -17.06
CA ILE A 17 5.41 5.64 -15.96
C ILE A 17 5.78 4.22 -16.35
N ASP A 18 7.06 3.99 -16.51
CA ASP A 18 7.60 2.67 -16.82
C ASP A 18 7.78 1.88 -15.52
N ASN A 19 6.91 0.90 -15.28
CA ASN A 19 6.93 0.10 -14.06
C ASN A 19 8.24 -0.68 -13.89
N ASP A 20 8.85 -1.13 -14.98
CA ASP A 20 10.12 -1.84 -14.89
C ASP A 20 11.24 -0.93 -14.40
N ARG A 21 11.24 0.33 -14.84
CA ARG A 21 12.20 1.32 -14.37
C ARG A 21 11.97 1.66 -12.90
N ILE A 22 10.72 1.78 -12.48
CA ILE A 22 10.37 2.04 -11.08
C ILE A 22 10.92 0.92 -10.19
N LYS A 23 10.69 -0.33 -10.56
CA LYS A 23 11.16 -1.48 -9.78
C LYS A 23 12.67 -1.55 -9.67
N ASN A 24 13.39 -1.05 -10.67
CA ASN A 24 14.85 -0.99 -10.64
C ASN A 24 15.39 0.12 -9.72
N ILE A 25 14.57 1.11 -9.39
CA ILE A 25 14.95 2.23 -8.54
C ILE A 25 14.67 1.94 -7.08
N GLY A 26 13.61 1.21 -6.77
CA GLY A 26 13.24 0.90 -5.40
C GLY A 26 12.11 -0.12 -5.33
N SER A 27 11.81 -0.59 -4.12
CA SER A 27 10.72 -1.52 -3.91
C SER A 27 9.36 -0.83 -4.10
N THR A 28 8.34 -1.61 -4.40
CA THR A 28 7.00 -1.11 -4.69
C THR A 28 5.98 -1.73 -3.75
N TRP A 29 5.01 -0.92 -3.32
CA TRP A 29 3.94 -1.32 -2.41
C TRP A 29 2.58 -0.96 -2.98
N GLY A 30 1.59 -1.77 -2.69
CA GLY A 30 0.22 -1.47 -3.06
C GLY A 30 -0.75 -2.48 -2.47
N SER A 31 -2.05 -2.24 -2.74
CA SER A 31 -3.11 -3.19 -2.42
C SER A 31 -3.19 -4.28 -3.48
N TRP A 32 -4.05 -5.26 -3.25
CA TRP A 32 -4.35 -6.29 -4.25
C TRP A 32 -4.82 -5.67 -5.58
N SER A 33 -5.68 -4.64 -5.49
CA SER A 33 -6.17 -3.96 -6.69
C SER A 33 -5.04 -3.34 -7.50
N THR A 34 -4.08 -2.73 -6.83
CA THR A 34 -2.89 -2.16 -7.46
C THR A 34 -1.99 -3.24 -8.04
N TRP A 35 -1.82 -4.35 -7.32
CA TRP A 35 -0.99 -5.45 -7.81
C TRP A 35 -1.51 -6.00 -9.14
N ARG A 36 -2.81 -6.12 -9.29
CA ARG A 36 -3.42 -6.59 -10.54
C ARG A 36 -3.05 -5.74 -11.75
N THR A 37 -2.77 -4.46 -11.51
CA THR A 37 -2.43 -3.50 -12.57
C THR A 37 -0.92 -3.34 -12.71
N CYS A 38 -0.21 -3.23 -11.60
CA CYS A 38 1.21 -2.83 -11.59
C CYS A 38 2.15 -3.96 -11.19
N GLY A 39 1.68 -5.03 -10.55
CA GLY A 39 2.53 -6.13 -10.10
C GLY A 39 3.54 -5.69 -9.05
N THR A 40 3.11 -5.01 -7.99
CA THR A 40 4.00 -4.51 -6.94
C THR A 40 4.74 -5.63 -6.20
N ASP A 41 5.93 -5.32 -5.67
CA ASP A 41 6.73 -6.29 -4.93
C ASP A 41 6.09 -6.69 -3.61
N ASN A 42 5.41 -5.73 -2.96
CA ASN A 42 4.76 -5.90 -1.68
C ASN A 42 3.28 -5.56 -1.80
N VAL A 43 2.42 -6.41 -1.24
CA VAL A 43 0.97 -6.26 -1.32
C VAL A 43 0.37 -6.33 0.08
N VAL A 44 -0.49 -5.37 0.39
CA VAL A 44 -1.26 -5.32 1.64
C VAL A 44 -2.70 -5.73 1.37
N CYS A 45 -3.22 -6.63 2.19
CA CYS A 45 -4.64 -7.01 2.17
C CYS A 45 -5.21 -6.89 3.58
N HIS A 46 -6.21 -6.03 3.75
CA HIS A 46 -6.86 -5.79 5.03
C HIS A 46 -8.32 -6.28 5.03
N ASP A 47 -8.56 -7.35 4.31
CA ASP A 47 -9.85 -8.05 4.25
C ASP A 47 -9.59 -9.53 4.45
N LYS A 48 -10.13 -10.08 5.55
CA LYS A 48 -9.87 -11.47 5.92
C LYS A 48 -10.34 -12.46 4.85
N ASN A 49 -11.53 -12.23 4.28
CA ASN A 49 -12.09 -13.13 3.29
C ASN A 49 -11.28 -13.09 1.99
N LYS A 50 -10.89 -11.90 1.58
CA LYS A 50 -10.04 -11.72 0.39
C LYS A 50 -8.67 -12.34 0.63
N ALA A 51 -8.10 -12.15 1.82
CA ALA A 51 -6.81 -12.74 2.18
C ALA A 51 -6.85 -14.26 2.08
N GLN A 52 -7.90 -14.91 2.60
CA GLN A 52 -8.05 -16.36 2.52
C GLN A 52 -8.18 -16.82 1.07
N GLU A 53 -8.96 -16.12 0.26
CA GLU A 53 -9.10 -16.42 -1.16
C GLU A 53 -7.76 -16.36 -1.90
N LEU A 54 -6.95 -15.36 -1.60
CA LEU A 54 -5.63 -15.20 -2.22
C LEU A 54 -4.65 -16.27 -1.74
N VAL A 55 -4.68 -16.62 -0.46
CA VAL A 55 -3.84 -17.68 0.10
C VAL A 55 -4.21 -19.03 -0.51
N ASP A 56 -5.49 -19.29 -0.74
CA ASP A 56 -5.95 -20.51 -1.39
C ASP A 56 -5.41 -20.64 -2.82
N ARG A 57 -5.08 -19.52 -3.45
CA ARG A 57 -4.45 -19.47 -4.77
C ARG A 57 -2.92 -19.37 -4.71
N SER A 58 -2.34 -19.55 -3.54
CA SER A 58 -0.89 -19.46 -3.30
C SER A 58 -0.30 -18.09 -3.69
N PHE A 59 -1.05 -17.02 -3.49
CA PHE A 59 -0.64 -15.65 -3.85
C PHE A 59 0.63 -15.21 -3.13
N GLN A 60 0.85 -15.71 -1.90
CA GLN A 60 2.06 -15.41 -1.11
C GLN A 60 3.35 -15.88 -1.78
N ASN A 61 3.26 -16.72 -2.81
CA ASN A 61 4.42 -17.15 -3.59
C ASN A 61 4.73 -16.19 -4.75
N SER A 62 3.83 -15.26 -5.07
CA SER A 62 3.97 -14.33 -6.20
C SER A 62 4.56 -12.98 -5.78
N CYS A 63 4.47 -12.63 -4.51
CA CYS A 63 4.94 -11.35 -3.97
C CYS A 63 5.09 -11.45 -2.45
N ASN A 64 5.58 -10.38 -1.83
CA ASN A 64 5.54 -10.26 -0.37
C ASN A 64 4.13 -9.88 0.04
N PHE A 65 3.38 -10.84 0.55
CA PHE A 65 1.98 -10.66 0.88
C PHE A 65 1.79 -10.43 2.38
N PHE A 66 1.25 -9.27 2.74
CA PHE A 66 1.11 -8.82 4.13
C PHE A 66 -0.34 -8.81 4.56
N VAL A 67 -0.60 -9.41 5.73
CA VAL A 67 -1.91 -9.36 6.39
C VAL A 67 -1.72 -8.96 7.85
N SER A 68 -2.80 -8.48 8.50
CA SER A 68 -2.73 -8.15 9.92
C SER A 68 -2.50 -9.41 10.76
N ARG A 69 -1.88 -9.23 11.92
CA ARG A 69 -1.62 -10.36 12.84
C ARG A 69 -2.90 -11.08 13.23
N SER A 70 -3.98 -10.34 13.48
CA SER A 70 -5.26 -10.94 13.86
C SER A 70 -5.86 -11.78 12.72
N PHE A 71 -5.70 -11.35 11.48
CA PHE A 71 -6.18 -12.14 10.32
C PHE A 71 -5.31 -13.36 10.08
N ALA A 72 -3.99 -13.20 10.20
CA ALA A 72 -3.06 -14.30 9.99
C ALA A 72 -3.33 -15.49 10.89
N GLN A 73 -3.74 -15.25 12.14
CA GLN A 73 -4.07 -16.30 13.10
C GLN A 73 -5.29 -17.11 12.66
N LYS A 74 -6.15 -16.55 11.83
CA LYS A 74 -7.39 -17.18 11.37
C LYS A 74 -7.28 -17.76 9.96
N LEU A 75 -6.19 -17.49 9.26
CA LEU A 75 -5.99 -18.01 7.91
C LEU A 75 -5.51 -19.46 7.96
N LYS A 76 -5.98 -20.26 6.98
CA LYS A 76 -5.53 -21.62 6.76
C LYS A 76 -4.51 -21.67 5.64
N ASN A 77 -3.49 -22.50 5.78
CA ASN A 77 -2.45 -22.69 4.77
C ASN A 77 -1.69 -21.41 4.44
N ALA A 78 -1.45 -20.58 5.45
CA ALA A 78 -0.86 -19.26 5.29
C ALA A 78 0.67 -19.22 5.42
N SER A 79 1.35 -20.35 5.18
CA SER A 79 2.80 -20.40 5.21
C SER A 79 3.38 -19.44 4.16
N GLY A 80 4.32 -18.61 4.57
CA GLY A 80 4.93 -17.60 3.69
C GLY A 80 4.22 -16.26 3.67
N VAL A 81 3.07 -16.14 4.30
CA VAL A 81 2.38 -14.85 4.46
C VAL A 81 3.14 -14.02 5.50
N LYS A 82 3.35 -12.75 5.21
CA LYS A 82 3.97 -11.79 6.13
C LYS A 82 2.92 -11.09 6.97
N ILE A 83 3.33 -10.64 8.15
CA ILE A 83 2.41 -10.07 9.14
C ILE A 83 2.80 -8.64 9.41
N TYR A 84 1.81 -7.75 9.48
CA TYR A 84 2.02 -6.41 10.01
C TYR A 84 1.24 -6.23 11.30
N ASP A 85 1.80 -5.41 12.20
CA ASP A 85 1.16 -4.98 13.43
C ASP A 85 0.66 -3.55 13.27
N GLY A 86 -0.39 -3.21 14.00
CA GLY A 86 -0.96 -1.88 13.98
C GLY A 86 -2.46 -1.95 14.21
N ASN A 87 -2.99 -0.85 14.71
CA ASN A 87 -4.42 -0.74 15.00
C ASN A 87 -5.13 -0.04 13.83
N PHE A 88 -5.41 -0.80 12.78
CA PHE A 88 -6.12 -0.33 11.59
C PHE A 88 -7.54 -0.91 11.58
N GLU A 89 -8.28 -0.68 12.66
CA GLU A 89 -9.61 -1.28 12.84
C GLU A 89 -10.70 -0.64 11.99
N GLN A 90 -10.44 0.53 11.45
CA GLN A 90 -11.46 1.24 10.67
C GLN A 90 -11.59 0.60 9.29
N ILE A 91 -12.82 0.19 8.96
CA ILE A 91 -13.14 -0.30 7.62
C ILE A 91 -13.44 0.91 6.75
N LEU A 92 -12.41 1.36 6.04
CA LEU A 92 -12.53 2.47 5.10
C LEU A 92 -12.18 2.00 3.70
N PRO A 93 -12.79 2.56 2.68
CA PRO A 93 -12.29 2.36 1.33
C PRO A 93 -10.81 2.77 1.28
N ASN A 94 -9.98 1.92 0.69
CA ASN A 94 -8.56 2.20 0.49
C ASN A 94 -7.71 2.32 1.76
N ILE A 95 -8.15 1.73 2.88
CA ILE A 95 -7.32 1.70 4.11
C ILE A 95 -5.98 1.00 3.85
N GLU A 96 -5.94 0.10 2.89
CA GLU A 96 -4.72 -0.61 2.53
C GLU A 96 -3.63 0.33 2.01
N ASP A 97 -4.01 1.45 1.39
CA ASP A 97 -3.07 2.48 0.96
C ASP A 97 -2.35 3.09 2.16
N ILE A 98 -3.09 3.39 3.22
CA ILE A 98 -2.53 3.96 4.46
C ILE A 98 -1.61 2.94 5.14
N ILE A 99 -2.01 1.69 5.19
CA ILE A 99 -1.19 0.62 5.77
C ILE A 99 0.10 0.47 4.98
N ALA A 100 0.02 0.48 3.65
CA ALA A 100 1.19 0.40 2.78
C ALA A 100 2.15 1.57 3.03
N MET A 101 1.63 2.79 3.23
CA MET A 101 2.44 3.96 3.59
C MET A 101 3.22 3.72 4.89
N HIS A 102 2.55 3.21 5.93
CA HIS A 102 3.21 2.91 7.21
C HIS A 102 4.32 1.87 7.05
N LEU A 103 4.04 0.79 6.34
CA LEU A 103 5.00 -0.30 6.17
C LEU A 103 6.20 0.16 5.31
N ALA A 104 5.94 0.91 4.27
CA ALA A 104 7.00 1.46 3.42
C ALA A 104 7.89 2.42 4.21
N ALA A 105 7.30 3.32 4.99
CA ALA A 105 8.04 4.32 5.75
C ALA A 105 8.92 3.69 6.83
N SER A 106 8.49 2.58 7.42
CA SER A 106 9.24 1.93 8.50
C SER A 106 10.61 1.40 8.05
N SER A 107 10.80 1.23 6.75
CA SER A 107 12.05 0.68 6.20
C SER A 107 12.68 1.57 5.13
N SER A 108 12.21 2.80 4.95
CA SER A 108 12.62 3.66 3.84
C SER A 108 12.94 5.08 4.31
N ASP A 109 13.92 5.70 3.65
CA ASP A 109 14.26 7.10 3.88
C ASP A 109 13.38 8.03 3.06
N ILE A 110 13.02 7.59 1.86
CA ILE A 110 12.19 8.35 0.91
C ILE A 110 11.04 7.47 0.45
N VAL A 111 9.82 7.98 0.58
CA VAL A 111 8.62 7.32 0.09
C VAL A 111 7.97 8.17 -0.99
N LEU A 112 7.81 7.59 -2.16
CA LEU A 112 7.19 8.22 -3.32
C LEU A 112 5.75 7.73 -3.42
N LEU A 113 4.79 8.64 -3.34
CA LEU A 113 3.37 8.34 -3.40
C LEU A 113 2.85 8.60 -4.82
N VAL A 114 2.31 7.55 -5.45
CA VAL A 114 1.82 7.60 -6.83
C VAL A 114 0.32 7.40 -6.87
N GLY A 115 -0.39 8.32 -7.49
CA GLY A 115 -1.84 8.23 -7.65
C GLY A 115 -2.63 8.60 -6.41
N PHE A 116 -2.01 9.15 -5.38
CA PHE A 116 -2.70 9.61 -4.18
C PHE A 116 -3.34 10.97 -4.44
N ASP A 117 -4.63 11.06 -4.17
CA ASP A 117 -5.34 12.32 -4.19
C ASP A 117 -5.46 12.84 -2.74
N LEU A 118 -4.62 13.80 -2.41
CA LEU A 118 -4.61 14.44 -1.10
C LEU A 118 -5.19 15.86 -1.14
N ALA A 119 -6.01 16.16 -2.16
CA ALA A 119 -6.74 17.41 -2.26
C ALA A 119 -7.78 17.53 -1.13
N LEU A 120 -8.40 18.71 -1.02
CA LEU A 120 -9.39 18.95 0.02
C LEU A 120 -10.52 17.91 -0.06
N PRO A 121 -10.76 17.18 1.02
CA PRO A 121 -11.76 16.11 1.01
C PRO A 121 -13.18 16.65 0.92
N SER A 122 -14.00 15.99 0.11
CA SER A 122 -15.40 16.38 -0.11
C SER A 122 -16.40 15.51 0.64
N THR A 123 -16.00 14.31 1.07
CA THR A 123 -16.89 13.37 1.78
C THR A 123 -16.32 13.05 3.17
N SER A 124 -17.13 12.45 4.04
CA SER A 124 -16.69 12.02 5.35
C SER A 124 -15.59 10.96 5.28
N ASN A 125 -15.70 10.03 4.34
CA ASN A 125 -14.68 9.01 4.13
C ASN A 125 -13.37 9.63 3.63
N ASP A 126 -13.45 10.60 2.72
CA ASP A 126 -12.28 11.31 2.24
C ASP A 126 -11.58 12.09 3.35
N GLN A 127 -12.34 12.68 4.28
CA GLN A 127 -11.80 13.39 5.43
C GLN A 127 -11.03 12.44 6.34
N ILE A 128 -11.58 11.26 6.61
CA ILE A 128 -10.91 10.27 7.45
C ILE A 128 -9.64 9.76 6.76
N TYR A 129 -9.72 9.44 5.48
CA TYR A 129 -8.57 8.99 4.69
C TYR A 129 -7.46 10.04 4.69
N HIS A 130 -7.82 11.30 4.41
CA HIS A 130 -6.87 12.42 4.41
C HIS A 130 -6.22 12.60 5.78
N GLY A 131 -7.02 12.53 6.86
CA GLY A 131 -6.51 12.62 8.22
C GLY A 131 -5.53 11.50 8.57
N LEU A 132 -5.82 10.26 8.12
CA LEU A 132 -4.93 9.12 8.32
C LEU A 132 -3.62 9.29 7.55
N ALA A 133 -3.68 9.81 6.34
CA ALA A 133 -2.48 10.09 5.55
C ALA A 133 -1.59 11.13 6.23
N ILE A 134 -2.19 12.24 6.69
CA ILE A 134 -1.47 13.28 7.44
C ILE A 134 -0.87 12.71 8.73
N GLY A 135 -1.63 11.89 9.46
CA GLY A 135 -1.14 11.22 10.65
C GLY A 135 0.04 10.31 10.37
N THR A 136 0.04 9.65 9.22
CA THR A 136 1.16 8.81 8.80
C THR A 136 2.41 9.65 8.56
N PHE A 137 2.29 10.78 7.87
CA PHE A 137 3.42 11.69 7.67
C PHE A 137 4.02 12.14 9.00
N LYS A 138 3.17 12.47 9.98
CA LYS A 138 3.60 12.90 11.31
C LYS A 138 4.24 11.77 12.12
N SER A 139 3.84 10.53 11.87
CA SER A 139 4.40 9.37 12.57
C SER A 139 5.80 9.03 12.10
N TYR A 140 6.19 9.47 10.93
CA TYR A 140 7.50 9.22 10.35
C TYR A 140 8.17 10.53 9.93
N PRO A 141 8.55 11.38 10.90
CA PRO A 141 9.09 12.71 10.60
C PRO A 141 10.45 12.68 9.90
N GLU A 142 11.19 11.58 10.06
CA GLU A 142 12.50 11.41 9.40
C GLU A 142 12.37 10.94 7.96
N THR A 143 11.19 10.48 7.54
CA THR A 143 10.95 10.03 6.18
C THR A 143 10.63 11.23 5.29
N GLN A 144 11.27 11.29 4.14
CA GLN A 144 10.92 12.26 3.11
C GLN A 144 9.78 11.69 2.27
N TRP A 145 8.65 12.39 2.27
CA TRP A 145 7.46 12.01 1.49
C TRP A 145 7.39 12.87 0.24
N VAL A 146 7.25 12.21 -0.90
CA VAL A 146 7.17 12.90 -2.19
C VAL A 146 5.90 12.46 -2.90
N LEU A 147 5.04 13.43 -3.23
CA LEU A 147 3.85 13.18 -4.03
C LEU A 147 4.22 13.26 -5.50
N VAL A 148 4.01 12.16 -6.21
CA VAL A 148 4.28 12.11 -7.65
C VAL A 148 2.99 12.46 -8.38
N ASP A 149 2.96 13.66 -8.95
CA ASP A 149 1.83 14.12 -9.73
C ASP A 149 1.86 13.53 -11.14
N HIS A 150 0.69 13.21 -11.64
CA HIS A 150 0.55 12.97 -13.06
C HIS A 150 0.74 14.29 -13.79
N LEU A 151 1.75 14.35 -14.61
CA LEU A 151 1.86 15.44 -15.55
C LEU A 151 0.79 15.23 -16.60
N THR A 152 -0.37 15.82 -16.36
CA THR A 152 -1.39 15.91 -17.39
C THR A 152 -0.99 17.03 -18.34
N GLU A 153 -0.51 16.62 -19.45
CA GLU A 153 -0.41 17.56 -20.55
C GLU A 153 -1.65 17.51 -21.41
#